data_fdd388de51f5cfff82fbdbabd7543090
#
_entry.id   fdd388de51f5cfff82fbdbabd7543090
#
_cell.length_a   1.000
_cell.length_b   1.000
_cell.length_c   1.000
_cell.angle_alpha   90.00
_cell.angle_beta   90.00
_cell.angle_gamma   90.00
#
_symmetry.space_group_name_H-M   'P 1'
#
loop_
_entity.id
_entity.type
_entity.pdbx_description
1 polymer ?
#
loop_
_entity_poly.entity_id
_entity_poly.type
_entity_poly.pdbx_seq_one_letter_code
_entity_poly.pdbx_strand_id
1 'polypeptide(L)'
;LRSAPDKMIDNNIRTDYNKLRHLIRLDKRFGTNASIIQEIVNNGETTAVIKDAFPAEDIAKPDNFKSLLYYFGLLSIKGTKRGDTLLGVPNLTVREQLYTYLIEAYREADVFSIELYKLHDLVKDMAYDGDWKPVFEYFSSELERQSAIREFIEGEAHVKGFLLAYLGLTRTYIIYPEYEANKGYADFYMMPDLIHQPEIGFSYIVEVKYARWDASETEIEALR
;
A
#
# COMPACT_ATOMS: atom_id res chain seq x y z
N LEU A 1 29.16 13.28 -12.33
CA LEU A 1 28.00 12.46 -12.03
C LEU A 1 27.93 12.32 -10.51
N ARG A 2 26.97 12.98 -9.84
CA ARG A 2 26.69 12.75 -8.41
C ARG A 2 25.91 11.45 -8.32
N SER A 3 26.52 10.39 -7.77
CA SER A 3 25.81 9.17 -7.43
C SER A 3 24.74 9.50 -6.39
N ALA A 4 23.57 8.90 -6.52
CA ALA A 4 22.57 8.97 -5.46
C ALA A 4 23.16 8.36 -4.17
N PRO A 5 22.86 8.91 -2.98
CA PRO A 5 23.37 8.36 -1.73
C PRO A 5 22.81 6.95 -1.50
N ASP A 6 23.66 6.02 -1.08
CA ASP A 6 23.30 4.62 -0.79
C ASP A 6 22.21 4.46 0.31
N LYS A 7 21.97 5.51 1.07
CA LYS A 7 20.92 5.57 2.10
C LYS A 7 20.22 6.92 2.05
N MET A 8 18.97 6.93 1.63
CA MET A 8 18.14 8.14 1.57
C MET A 8 17.48 8.51 2.91
N ILE A 9 17.62 7.70 3.94
CA ILE A 9 17.02 7.92 5.27
C ILE A 9 18.12 8.00 6.31
N ASP A 10 18.22 9.13 7.00
CA ASP A 10 19.10 9.33 8.16
C ASP A 10 18.69 8.40 9.32
N ASN A 11 19.67 7.99 10.14
CA ASN A 11 19.44 7.15 11.31
C ASN A 11 18.53 7.82 12.36
N ASN A 12 18.54 9.15 12.46
CA ASN A 12 17.65 9.90 13.36
C ASN A 12 16.19 9.82 12.91
N ILE A 13 15.94 9.91 11.61
CA ILE A 13 14.62 9.71 11.02
C ILE A 13 14.12 8.28 11.27
N ARG A 14 15.01 7.27 11.21
CA ARG A 14 14.66 5.89 11.56
C ARG A 14 14.12 5.73 12.99
N THR A 15 14.61 6.50 13.94
CA THR A 15 14.16 6.45 15.35
C THR A 15 12.73 6.98 15.48
N ASP A 16 12.39 8.03 14.76
CA ASP A 16 11.03 8.58 14.77
C ASP A 16 10.03 7.69 14.03
N TYR A 17 10.44 7.04 12.95
CA TYR A 17 9.64 6.02 12.28
C TYR A 17 9.39 4.78 13.16
N ASN A 18 10.32 4.39 14.01
CA ASN A 18 10.08 3.32 14.97
C ASN A 18 9.02 3.68 16.02
N LYS A 19 8.93 4.94 16.43
CA LYS A 19 7.86 5.43 17.32
C LYS A 19 6.49 5.36 16.62
N LEU A 20 6.43 5.80 15.36
CA LEU A 20 5.21 5.72 14.57
C LEU A 20 4.76 4.26 14.35
N ARG A 21 5.70 3.39 14.04
CA ARG A 21 5.49 1.95 13.93
C ARG A 21 4.91 1.37 15.22
N HIS A 22 5.41 1.82 16.39
CA HIS A 22 4.85 1.45 17.68
C HIS A 22 3.40 1.90 17.85
N LEU A 23 3.03 3.09 17.38
CA LEU A 23 1.65 3.60 17.43
C LEU A 23 0.67 2.79 16.56
N ILE A 24 1.14 2.25 15.44
CA ILE A 24 0.35 1.34 14.59
C ILE A 24 0.14 -0.01 15.29
N ARG A 25 1.14 -0.45 16.07
CA ARG A 25 1.18 -1.73 16.80
C ARG A 25 0.38 -1.76 18.10
N LEU A 26 0.02 -0.61 18.68
CA LEU A 26 -0.73 -0.57 19.95
C LEU A 26 -2.13 -1.17 19.84
N ASP A 27 -2.68 -1.26 18.65
CA ASP A 27 -3.90 -2.03 18.39
C ASP A 27 -3.54 -3.52 18.17
N LYS A 28 -3.92 -4.37 19.12
CA LYS A 28 -3.65 -5.84 19.11
C LYS A 28 -4.33 -6.61 17.96
N ARG A 29 -5.03 -5.93 17.08
CA ARG A 29 -5.64 -6.40 15.83
C ARG A 29 -5.36 -5.35 14.77
N PHE A 30 -5.68 -5.65 13.51
CA PHE A 30 -5.62 -4.65 12.44
C PHE A 30 -6.56 -3.49 12.79
N GLY A 31 -6.02 -2.50 13.49
CA GLY A 31 -6.78 -1.44 14.12
C GLY A 31 -7.01 -0.24 13.19
N THR A 32 -7.66 0.79 13.73
CA THR A 32 -8.04 1.99 12.97
C THR A 32 -6.84 2.70 12.33
N ASN A 33 -5.68 2.73 13.00
CA ASN A 33 -4.48 3.36 12.47
C ASN A 33 -3.90 2.58 11.27
N ALA A 34 -3.93 1.25 11.30
CA ALA A 34 -3.56 0.41 10.17
C ALA A 34 -4.52 0.59 8.99
N SER A 35 -5.82 0.71 9.26
CA SER A 35 -6.84 1.01 8.24
C SER A 35 -6.62 2.38 7.59
N ILE A 36 -6.17 3.39 8.35
CA ILE A 36 -5.78 4.70 7.79
C ILE A 36 -4.57 4.57 6.86
N ILE A 37 -3.55 3.80 7.24
CA ILE A 37 -2.40 3.53 6.34
C ILE A 37 -2.88 2.82 5.07
N GLN A 38 -3.76 1.84 5.20
CA GLN A 38 -4.32 1.12 4.05
C GLN A 38 -5.11 2.07 3.13
N GLU A 39 -5.93 2.96 3.67
CA GLU A 39 -6.64 4.01 2.89
C GLU A 39 -5.64 4.86 2.09
N ILE A 40 -4.56 5.33 2.74
CA ILE A 40 -3.52 6.14 2.10
C ILE A 40 -2.78 5.35 1.02
N VAL A 41 -2.46 4.09 1.27
CA VAL A 41 -1.82 3.20 0.30
C VAL A 41 -2.72 2.98 -0.93
N ASN A 42 -4.00 2.74 -0.71
CA ASN A 42 -4.96 2.45 -1.76
C ASN A 42 -5.25 3.66 -2.66
N ASN A 43 -5.29 4.86 -2.08
CA ASN A 43 -5.72 6.07 -2.79
C ASN A 43 -4.54 6.99 -3.17
N GLY A 44 -3.36 6.79 -2.56
CA GLY A 44 -2.21 7.69 -2.71
C GLY A 44 -2.38 9.03 -1.97
N GLU A 45 -3.59 9.32 -1.47
CA GLU A 45 -3.97 10.56 -0.78
C GLU A 45 -5.05 10.33 0.28
N THR A 46 -5.21 11.28 1.19
CA THR A 46 -6.29 11.32 2.18
C THR A 46 -6.65 12.75 2.54
N THR A 47 -7.79 12.97 3.17
CA THR A 47 -8.15 14.29 3.73
C THR A 47 -8.09 14.28 5.24
N ALA A 48 -7.72 15.42 5.83
CA ALA A 48 -7.68 15.59 7.28
C ALA A 48 -7.86 17.07 7.67
N VAL A 49 -8.36 17.27 8.88
CA VAL A 49 -8.20 18.54 9.60
C VAL A 49 -6.88 18.43 10.38
N ILE A 50 -5.87 19.19 9.96
CA ILE A 50 -4.58 19.19 10.65
C ILE A 50 -4.74 19.88 12.00
N LYS A 51 -4.35 19.19 13.08
CA LYS A 51 -4.34 19.72 14.44
C LYS A 51 -2.93 20.19 14.79
N ASP A 52 -2.79 21.44 15.22
CA ASP A 52 -1.50 22.05 15.55
C ASP A 52 -0.90 21.49 16.85
N ALA A 53 -1.74 21.02 17.76
CA ALA A 53 -1.33 20.41 19.03
C ALA A 53 -2.37 19.41 19.54
N PHE A 54 -1.90 18.38 20.24
CA PHE A 54 -2.72 17.44 20.98
C PHE A 54 -1.92 16.88 22.17
N PRO A 55 -2.58 16.49 23.29
CA PRO A 55 -1.92 15.91 24.45
C PRO A 55 -1.16 14.62 24.07
N ALA A 56 -0.05 14.35 24.78
CA ALA A 56 0.77 13.15 24.53
C ALA A 56 -0.04 11.85 24.68
N GLU A 57 -1.02 11.81 25.57
CA GLU A 57 -1.96 10.71 25.78
C GLU A 57 -2.90 10.48 24.59
N ASP A 58 -3.10 11.47 23.76
CA ASP A 58 -3.98 11.42 22.58
C ASP A 58 -3.24 11.08 21.28
N ILE A 59 -1.94 10.85 21.34
CA ILE A 59 -1.09 10.55 20.19
C ILE A 59 -1.60 9.32 19.40
N ALA A 60 -2.07 8.29 20.11
CA ALA A 60 -2.55 7.05 19.48
C ALA A 60 -3.99 7.16 18.93
N LYS A 61 -4.71 8.25 19.18
CA LYS A 61 -6.08 8.41 18.70
C LYS A 61 -6.12 8.57 17.17
N PRO A 62 -7.02 7.86 16.48
CA PRO A 62 -7.16 7.92 15.01
C PRO A 62 -7.31 9.34 14.46
N ASP A 63 -8.05 10.20 15.16
CA ASP A 63 -8.27 11.60 14.77
C ASP A 63 -6.98 12.44 14.73
N ASN A 64 -5.95 12.04 15.47
CA ASN A 64 -4.65 12.69 15.52
C ASN A 64 -3.62 12.02 14.60
N PHE A 65 -3.88 10.79 14.19
CA PHE A 65 -2.92 9.97 13.48
C PHE A 65 -2.54 10.57 12.11
N LYS A 66 -3.51 11.08 11.33
CA LYS A 66 -3.22 11.75 10.05
C LYS A 66 -2.38 13.02 10.23
N SER A 67 -2.60 13.78 11.31
CA SER A 67 -1.75 14.94 11.68
C SER A 67 -0.33 14.51 12.04
N LEU A 68 -0.17 13.40 12.77
CA LEU A 68 1.15 12.82 13.05
C LEU A 68 1.89 12.40 11.79
N LEU A 69 1.23 11.71 10.87
CA LEU A 69 1.82 11.32 9.60
C LEU A 69 2.34 12.54 8.83
N TYR A 70 1.59 13.66 8.87
CA TYR A 70 2.02 14.93 8.28
C TYR A 70 3.25 15.50 9.00
N TYR A 71 3.24 15.60 10.33
CA TYR A 71 4.37 16.16 11.11
C TYR A 71 5.64 15.29 11.02
N PHE A 72 5.50 13.99 10.86
CA PHE A 72 6.63 13.08 10.61
C PHE A 72 7.07 13.06 9.13
N GLY A 73 6.47 13.87 8.27
CA GLY A 73 6.84 13.97 6.86
C GLY A 73 6.44 12.76 6.00
N LEU A 74 5.55 11.89 6.52
CA LEU A 74 4.99 10.78 5.76
C LEU A 74 3.84 11.20 4.85
N LEU A 75 3.26 12.36 5.11
CA LEU A 75 2.29 13.02 4.25
C LEU A 75 2.73 14.47 4.00
N SER A 76 2.32 15.01 2.87
CA SER A 76 2.54 16.40 2.50
C SER A 76 1.24 17.03 2.01
N ILE A 77 1.06 18.33 2.24
CA ILE A 77 -0.10 19.07 1.75
C ILE A 77 -0.04 19.14 0.21
N LYS A 78 -1.12 18.69 -0.43
CA LYS A 78 -1.31 18.76 -1.89
C LYS A 78 -2.30 19.86 -2.28
N GLY A 79 -3.21 20.23 -1.37
CA GLY A 79 -4.26 21.23 -1.62
C GLY A 79 -5.38 21.13 -0.60
N THR A 80 -6.59 21.42 -1.05
CA THR A 80 -7.82 21.31 -0.26
C THR A 80 -8.88 20.55 -1.04
N LYS A 81 -9.69 19.76 -0.35
CA LYS A 81 -10.80 19.02 -0.93
C LYS A 81 -12.02 19.12 0.00
N ARG A 82 -13.08 19.75 -0.49
CA ARG A 82 -14.34 20.00 0.26
C ARG A 82 -14.14 20.74 1.60
N GLY A 83 -13.11 21.59 1.69
CA GLY A 83 -12.80 22.35 2.89
C GLY A 83 -11.75 21.73 3.81
N ASP A 84 -11.46 20.44 3.67
CA ASP A 84 -10.41 19.77 4.42
C ASP A 84 -9.05 19.86 3.69
N THR A 85 -7.96 19.71 4.45
CA THR A 85 -6.61 19.64 3.88
C THR A 85 -6.45 18.33 3.13
N LEU A 86 -6.11 18.38 1.85
CA LEU A 86 -5.73 17.22 1.05
C LEU A 86 -4.26 16.91 1.29
N LEU A 87 -4.00 15.71 1.77
CA LEU A 87 -2.67 15.18 2.07
C LEU A 87 -2.34 14.04 1.10
N GLY A 88 -1.11 14.01 0.59
CA GLY A 88 -0.65 12.93 -0.26
C GLY A 88 0.74 12.44 0.12
N VAL A 89 1.10 11.26 -0.35
CA VAL A 89 2.42 10.68 -0.16
C VAL A 89 3.46 11.52 -0.92
N PRO A 90 4.52 12.02 -0.24
CA PRO A 90 5.43 13.00 -0.85
C PRO A 90 6.37 12.44 -1.92
N ASN A 91 6.81 11.17 -1.78
CA ASN A 91 7.77 10.54 -2.67
C ASN A 91 7.76 9.01 -2.55
N LEU A 92 8.52 8.33 -3.43
CA LEU A 92 8.59 6.86 -3.47
C LEU A 92 9.17 6.25 -2.19
N THR A 93 10.17 6.86 -1.59
CA THR A 93 10.80 6.34 -0.36
C THR A 93 9.79 6.28 0.79
N VAL A 94 8.97 7.33 0.94
CA VAL A 94 7.90 7.36 1.94
C VAL A 94 6.79 6.36 1.58
N ARG A 95 6.49 6.18 0.31
CA ARG A 95 5.52 5.18 -0.14
C ARG A 95 5.95 3.77 0.23
N GLU A 96 7.21 3.39 -0.02
CA GLU A 96 7.78 2.10 0.41
C GLU A 96 7.73 1.93 1.93
N GLN A 97 7.92 3.01 2.68
CA GLN A 97 7.81 2.98 4.13
C GLN A 97 6.38 2.69 4.59
N LEU A 98 5.37 3.29 3.95
CA LEU A 98 3.96 3.00 4.24
C LEU A 98 3.58 1.56 3.87
N TYR A 99 4.09 1.02 2.76
CA TYR A 99 3.95 -0.39 2.39
C TYR A 99 4.52 -1.30 3.47
N THR A 100 5.73 -1.00 3.95
CA THR A 100 6.36 -1.76 5.02
C THR A 100 5.51 -1.76 6.29
N TYR A 101 5.00 -0.60 6.71
CA TYR A 101 4.11 -0.50 7.87
C TYR A 101 2.84 -1.32 7.71
N LEU A 102 2.23 -1.27 6.54
CA LEU A 102 1.01 -2.01 6.26
C LEU A 102 1.24 -3.53 6.31
N ILE A 103 2.32 -4.02 5.67
CA ILE A 103 2.68 -5.45 5.71
C ILE A 103 2.97 -5.92 7.13
N GLU A 104 3.65 -5.10 7.93
CA GLU A 104 3.91 -5.43 9.32
C GLU A 104 2.62 -5.48 10.15
N ALA A 105 1.70 -4.53 9.92
CA ALA A 105 0.40 -4.55 10.56
C ALA A 105 -0.40 -5.82 10.21
N TYR A 106 -0.40 -6.24 8.96
CA TYR A 106 -1.02 -7.50 8.53
C TYR A 106 -0.40 -8.72 9.21
N ARG A 107 0.94 -8.77 9.25
CA ARG A 107 1.68 -9.87 9.87
C ARG A 107 1.44 -9.96 11.37
N GLU A 108 1.43 -8.84 12.08
CA GLU A 108 1.21 -8.80 13.52
C GLU A 108 -0.23 -9.09 13.93
N ALA A 109 -1.16 -8.73 13.09
CA ALA A 109 -2.57 -9.09 13.26
C ALA A 109 -2.88 -10.54 12.83
N ASP A 110 -1.86 -11.28 12.37
CA ASP A 110 -1.98 -12.63 11.80
C ASP A 110 -3.02 -12.70 10.66
N VAL A 111 -3.10 -11.62 9.89
CA VAL A 111 -4.08 -11.49 8.81
C VAL A 111 -3.52 -12.06 7.50
N PHE A 112 -2.35 -11.57 7.08
CA PHE A 112 -1.76 -11.95 5.79
C PHE A 112 -0.24 -11.82 5.80
N SER A 113 0.44 -12.85 5.29
CA SER A 113 1.89 -12.84 5.09
C SER A 113 2.27 -13.74 3.93
N ILE A 114 3.08 -13.21 3.01
CA ILE A 114 3.66 -13.96 1.89
C ILE A 114 5.18 -13.82 1.89
N GLU A 115 5.84 -14.76 1.19
CA GLU A 115 7.28 -14.72 1.01
C GLU A 115 7.66 -13.70 -0.06
N LEU A 116 8.21 -12.57 0.37
CA LEU A 116 8.64 -11.49 -0.54
C LEU A 116 9.70 -11.94 -1.55
N TYR A 117 10.59 -12.84 -1.16
CA TYR A 117 11.62 -13.36 -2.08
C TYR A 117 11.00 -14.07 -3.27
N LYS A 118 10.08 -15.01 -3.01
CA LYS A 118 9.35 -15.74 -4.06
C LYS A 118 8.54 -14.78 -4.94
N LEU A 119 7.83 -13.82 -4.32
CA LEU A 119 7.11 -12.80 -5.08
C LEU A 119 8.03 -11.99 -5.99
N HIS A 120 9.23 -11.62 -5.49
CA HIS A 120 10.19 -10.85 -6.27
C HIS A 120 10.64 -11.60 -7.54
N ASP A 121 10.89 -12.91 -7.45
CA ASP A 121 11.27 -13.71 -8.63
C ASP A 121 10.11 -13.79 -9.63
N LEU A 122 8.89 -14.04 -9.19
CA LEU A 122 7.71 -14.02 -10.06
C LEU A 122 7.47 -12.68 -10.74
N VAL A 123 7.70 -11.58 -10.01
CA VAL A 123 7.56 -10.22 -10.56
C VAL A 123 8.67 -9.91 -11.57
N LYS A 124 9.85 -10.50 -11.46
CA LYS A 124 10.88 -10.42 -12.51
C LYS A 124 10.42 -11.10 -13.79
N ASP A 125 9.93 -12.34 -13.72
CA ASP A 125 9.43 -13.05 -14.90
C ASP A 125 8.28 -12.26 -15.55
N MET A 126 7.38 -11.69 -14.74
CA MET A 126 6.34 -10.77 -15.21
C MET A 126 6.92 -9.54 -15.93
N ALA A 127 8.03 -8.97 -15.42
CA ALA A 127 8.59 -7.72 -15.92
C ALA A 127 9.40 -7.92 -17.21
N TYR A 128 10.17 -8.98 -17.30
CA TYR A 128 11.09 -9.22 -18.41
C TYR A 128 10.49 -10.11 -19.49
N ASP A 129 9.68 -11.08 -19.12
CA ASP A 129 9.13 -12.12 -20.03
C ASP A 129 7.63 -11.92 -20.31
N GLY A 130 6.96 -11.04 -19.55
CA GLY A 130 5.52 -10.78 -19.67
C GLY A 130 4.66 -11.85 -19.00
N ASP A 131 5.25 -12.76 -18.22
CA ASP A 131 4.52 -13.85 -17.53
C ASP A 131 3.88 -13.34 -16.22
N TRP A 132 2.78 -12.64 -16.36
CA TRP A 132 2.06 -12.00 -15.24
C TRP A 132 1.23 -12.97 -14.41
N LYS A 133 0.78 -14.07 -15.00
CA LYS A 133 -0.21 -14.97 -14.40
C LYS A 133 0.27 -15.63 -13.10
N PRO A 134 1.50 -16.15 -12.99
CA PRO A 134 2.00 -16.74 -11.76
C PRO A 134 2.04 -15.81 -10.56
N VAL A 135 2.21 -14.50 -10.78
CA VAL A 135 2.18 -13.48 -9.71
C VAL A 135 0.80 -13.48 -9.04
N PHE A 136 -0.27 -13.38 -9.83
CA PHE A 136 -1.63 -13.32 -9.30
C PHE A 136 -2.13 -14.67 -8.80
N GLU A 137 -1.72 -15.78 -9.43
CA GLU A 137 -1.97 -17.12 -8.92
C GLU A 137 -1.31 -17.34 -7.55
N TYR A 138 -0.10 -16.82 -7.35
CA TYR A 138 0.56 -16.88 -6.05
C TYR A 138 -0.22 -16.11 -4.98
N PHE A 139 -0.65 -14.87 -5.25
CA PHE A 139 -1.51 -14.13 -4.34
C PHE A 139 -2.81 -14.88 -4.02
N SER A 140 -3.48 -15.40 -5.05
CA SER A 140 -4.73 -16.15 -4.89
C SER A 140 -4.55 -17.39 -4.00
N SER A 141 -3.50 -18.17 -4.26
CA SER A 141 -3.20 -19.38 -3.48
C SER A 141 -2.89 -19.06 -2.01
N GLU A 142 -2.19 -17.96 -1.75
CA GLU A 142 -1.89 -17.53 -0.39
C GLU A 142 -3.11 -16.98 0.33
N LEU A 143 -3.99 -16.25 -0.38
CA LEU A 143 -5.27 -15.81 0.14
C LEU A 143 -6.18 -17.01 0.52
N GLU A 144 -6.21 -18.03 -0.31
CA GLU A 144 -6.98 -19.25 -0.04
C GLU A 144 -6.42 -20.04 1.15
N ARG A 145 -5.09 -20.13 1.27
CA ARG A 145 -4.40 -20.89 2.31
C ARG A 145 -4.55 -20.29 3.70
N GLN A 146 -4.63 -18.97 3.81
CA GLN A 146 -4.64 -18.26 5.08
C GLN A 146 -6.08 -17.99 5.54
N SER A 147 -6.64 -18.91 6.35
CA SER A 147 -8.05 -18.89 6.74
C SER A 147 -8.50 -17.65 7.53
N ALA A 148 -7.60 -17.04 8.31
CA ALA A 148 -7.88 -15.80 9.06
C ALA A 148 -8.25 -14.62 8.14
N ILE A 149 -7.80 -14.65 6.90
CA ILE A 149 -8.10 -13.65 5.88
C ILE A 149 -9.59 -13.57 5.57
N ARG A 150 -10.29 -14.69 5.55
CA ARG A 150 -11.72 -14.73 5.17
C ARG A 150 -12.60 -13.89 6.07
N GLU A 151 -12.25 -13.81 7.35
CA GLU A 151 -12.94 -12.96 8.32
C GLU A 151 -12.54 -11.49 8.23
N PHE A 152 -11.36 -11.22 7.65
CA PHE A 152 -10.77 -9.89 7.55
C PHE A 152 -11.10 -9.20 6.22
N ILE A 153 -11.16 -9.94 5.11
CA ILE A 153 -11.47 -9.35 3.80
C ILE A 153 -12.96 -9.03 3.71
N GLU A 154 -13.30 -7.78 3.96
CA GLU A 154 -14.66 -7.26 3.82
C GLU A 154 -14.95 -6.69 2.43
N GLY A 155 -13.96 -6.67 1.51
CA GLY A 155 -14.14 -6.14 0.16
C GLY A 155 -12.85 -5.90 -0.63
N GLU A 156 -13.03 -5.32 -1.79
CA GLU A 156 -12.01 -5.02 -2.79
C GLU A 156 -10.83 -4.20 -2.23
N ALA A 157 -11.12 -3.21 -1.36
CA ALA A 157 -10.11 -2.34 -0.78
C ALA A 157 -9.03 -3.09 0.02
N HIS A 158 -9.38 -4.22 0.68
CA HIS A 158 -8.42 -5.03 1.40
C HIS A 158 -7.51 -5.80 0.44
N VAL A 159 -8.07 -6.42 -0.60
CA VAL A 159 -7.29 -7.13 -1.64
C VAL A 159 -6.36 -6.17 -2.35
N LYS A 160 -6.86 -4.99 -2.74
CA LYS A 160 -6.06 -3.92 -3.34
C LYS A 160 -4.90 -3.51 -2.44
N GLY A 161 -5.15 -3.29 -1.14
CA GLY A 161 -4.10 -2.94 -0.16
C GLY A 161 -3.00 -3.99 -0.05
N PHE A 162 -3.34 -5.29 -0.06
CA PHE A 162 -2.36 -6.36 -0.10
C PHE A 162 -1.51 -6.31 -1.37
N LEU A 163 -2.15 -6.24 -2.53
CA LEU A 163 -1.45 -6.19 -3.82
C LEU A 163 -0.50 -4.99 -3.88
N LEU A 164 -0.99 -3.79 -3.58
CA LEU A 164 -0.18 -2.56 -3.62
C LEU A 164 1.02 -2.63 -2.68
N ALA A 165 0.84 -3.08 -1.44
CA ALA A 165 1.90 -3.13 -0.46
C ALA A 165 2.99 -4.14 -0.84
N TYR A 166 2.60 -5.35 -1.22
CA TYR A 166 3.57 -6.40 -1.55
C TYR A 166 4.25 -6.19 -2.90
N LEU A 167 3.50 -5.83 -3.95
CA LEU A 167 4.08 -5.53 -5.26
C LEU A 167 4.99 -4.30 -5.21
N GLY A 168 4.60 -3.27 -4.43
CA GLY A 168 5.40 -2.05 -4.28
C GLY A 168 6.75 -2.26 -3.61
N LEU A 169 6.90 -3.27 -2.76
CA LEU A 169 8.19 -3.62 -2.15
C LEU A 169 9.11 -4.44 -3.05
N THR A 170 8.66 -4.94 -4.19
CA THR A 170 9.53 -5.64 -5.14
C THR A 170 10.50 -4.70 -5.85
N ARG A 171 10.23 -3.38 -5.88
CA ARG A 171 11.05 -2.35 -6.53
C ARG A 171 11.28 -2.54 -8.03
N THR A 172 10.52 -3.44 -8.64
CA THR A 172 10.57 -3.65 -10.10
C THR A 172 9.70 -2.62 -10.81
N TYR A 173 8.60 -2.24 -10.16
CA TYR A 173 7.64 -1.27 -10.66
C TYR A 173 7.44 -0.10 -9.69
N ILE A 174 7.22 1.08 -10.27
CA ILE A 174 6.66 2.23 -9.56
C ILE A 174 5.14 2.11 -9.68
N ILE A 175 4.43 1.94 -8.55
CA ILE A 175 2.99 1.71 -8.57
C ILE A 175 2.26 3.02 -8.31
N TYR A 176 1.31 3.34 -9.19
CA TYR A 176 0.43 4.49 -9.11
C TYR A 176 -0.99 4.01 -8.80
N PRO A 177 -1.47 4.13 -7.55
CA PRO A 177 -2.85 3.82 -7.21
C PRO A 177 -3.79 4.85 -7.83
N GLU A 178 -5.05 4.48 -8.04
CA GLU A 178 -6.10 5.35 -8.62
C GLU A 178 -5.63 6.04 -9.91
N TYR A 179 -5.09 5.24 -10.84
CA TYR A 179 -4.54 5.78 -12.07
C TYR A 179 -5.63 6.29 -13.02
N GLU A 180 -5.61 7.59 -13.30
CA GLU A 180 -6.54 8.22 -14.24
C GLU A 180 -6.15 7.89 -15.68
N ALA A 181 -7.05 7.22 -16.39
CA ALA A 181 -6.98 6.96 -17.82
C ALA A 181 -8.04 7.78 -18.56
N ASN A 182 -7.94 7.85 -19.88
CA ASN A 182 -8.80 8.72 -20.71
C ASN A 182 -10.32 8.57 -20.51
N LYS A 183 -10.81 7.47 -19.94
CA LYS A 183 -12.25 7.19 -19.77
C LYS A 183 -12.63 6.69 -18.38
N GLY A 184 -11.75 6.79 -17.39
CA GLY A 184 -12.01 6.31 -16.05
C GLY A 184 -10.73 6.12 -15.24
N TYR A 185 -10.89 5.51 -14.08
CA TYR A 185 -9.79 5.20 -13.18
C TYR A 185 -9.56 3.70 -13.17
N ALA A 186 -8.30 3.28 -13.21
CA ALA A 186 -7.90 1.92 -12.88
C ALA A 186 -7.42 1.88 -11.42
N ASP A 187 -7.55 0.74 -10.76
CA ASP A 187 -7.14 0.60 -9.37
C ASP A 187 -5.67 0.92 -9.17
N PHE A 188 -4.82 0.45 -10.07
CA PHE A 188 -3.43 0.90 -10.11
C PHE A 188 -2.74 0.62 -11.45
N TYR A 189 -1.71 1.42 -11.71
CA TYR A 189 -0.78 1.26 -12.83
C TYR A 189 0.61 0.88 -12.31
N MET A 190 1.19 -0.16 -12.89
CA MET A 190 2.54 -0.64 -12.64
C MET A 190 3.46 -0.11 -13.74
N MET A 191 4.12 1.01 -13.46
CA MET A 191 5.08 1.63 -14.38
C MET A 191 6.47 1.02 -14.17
N PRO A 192 7.15 0.54 -15.22
CA PRO A 192 8.52 0.06 -15.11
C PRO A 192 9.48 1.14 -14.59
N ASP A 193 10.37 0.78 -13.68
CA ASP A 193 11.47 1.66 -13.27
C ASP A 193 12.62 1.60 -14.28
N LEU A 194 12.41 2.20 -15.46
CA LEU A 194 13.37 2.19 -16.56
C LEU A 194 14.68 2.93 -16.26
N ILE A 195 14.74 3.69 -15.17
CA ILE A 195 15.97 4.36 -14.73
C ILE A 195 16.96 3.33 -14.15
N HIS A 196 16.46 2.41 -13.33
CA HIS A 196 17.28 1.38 -12.68
C HIS A 196 17.24 0.03 -13.40
N GLN A 197 16.19 -0.22 -14.18
CA GLN A 197 15.94 -1.48 -14.87
C GLN A 197 15.46 -1.21 -16.31
N PRO A 198 16.35 -0.73 -17.21
CA PRO A 198 15.97 -0.27 -18.55
C PRO A 198 15.49 -1.38 -19.50
N GLU A 199 15.70 -2.63 -19.15
CA GLU A 199 15.36 -3.79 -19.97
C GLU A 199 13.93 -4.32 -19.71
N ILE A 200 13.20 -3.76 -18.76
CA ILE A 200 11.81 -4.14 -18.51
C ILE A 200 10.94 -3.81 -19.73
N GLY A 201 10.33 -4.82 -20.32
CA GLY A 201 9.55 -4.70 -21.54
C GLY A 201 8.05 -4.48 -21.32
N PHE A 202 7.54 -4.70 -20.13
CA PHE A 202 6.09 -4.75 -19.85
C PHE A 202 5.67 -3.79 -18.74
N SER A 203 4.51 -3.17 -18.93
CA SER A 203 3.80 -2.39 -17.92
C SER A 203 2.36 -2.90 -17.79
N TYR A 204 1.72 -2.69 -16.65
CA TYR A 204 0.42 -3.28 -16.40
C TYR A 204 -0.55 -2.25 -15.81
N ILE A 205 -1.78 -2.30 -16.30
CA ILE A 205 -2.94 -1.66 -15.67
C ILE A 205 -3.72 -2.77 -14.98
N VAL A 206 -3.99 -2.60 -13.71
CA VAL A 206 -4.67 -3.61 -12.89
C VAL A 206 -5.97 -3.05 -12.37
N GLU A 207 -7.02 -3.83 -12.57
CA GLU A 207 -8.36 -3.63 -12.03
C GLU A 207 -8.65 -4.80 -11.09
N VAL A 208 -9.00 -4.52 -9.85
CA VAL A 208 -9.34 -5.52 -8.82
C VAL A 208 -10.85 -5.64 -8.76
N LYS A 209 -11.36 -6.85 -8.81
CA LYS A 209 -12.77 -7.13 -8.58
C LYS A 209 -12.90 -8.13 -7.44
N TYR A 210 -13.76 -7.83 -6.50
CA TYR A 210 -14.00 -8.68 -5.36
C TYR A 210 -15.32 -9.41 -5.52
N ALA A 211 -15.27 -10.73 -5.52
CA ALA A 211 -16.42 -11.59 -5.36
C ALA A 211 -16.36 -12.26 -3.99
N ARG A 212 -17.49 -12.34 -3.30
CA ARG A 212 -17.56 -13.11 -2.05
C ARG A 212 -17.32 -14.58 -2.35
N TRP A 213 -16.78 -15.32 -1.36
CA TRP A 213 -16.47 -16.74 -1.52
C TRP A 213 -17.69 -17.62 -1.85
N ASP A 214 -18.90 -17.15 -1.49
CA ASP A 214 -20.20 -17.77 -1.74
C ASP A 214 -20.93 -17.18 -2.96
N ALA A 215 -20.26 -16.33 -3.74
CA ALA A 215 -20.82 -15.72 -4.95
C ALA A 215 -21.12 -16.77 -6.02
N SER A 216 -22.28 -16.63 -6.66
CA SER A 216 -22.67 -17.48 -7.78
C SER A 216 -21.83 -17.19 -9.03
N GLU A 217 -21.75 -18.15 -9.96
CA GLU A 217 -21.06 -17.96 -11.25
C GLU A 217 -21.60 -16.73 -12.01
N THR A 218 -22.91 -16.47 -11.91
CA THR A 218 -23.55 -15.32 -12.54
C THR A 218 -23.07 -13.98 -11.95
N GLU A 219 -22.86 -13.92 -10.62
CA GLU A 219 -22.31 -12.74 -9.96
C GLU A 219 -20.84 -12.53 -10.32
N ILE A 220 -20.05 -13.60 -10.43
CA ILE A 220 -18.66 -13.55 -10.88
C ILE A 220 -18.55 -13.07 -12.33
N GLU A 221 -19.43 -13.56 -13.21
CA GLU A 221 -19.46 -13.10 -14.60
C GLU A 221 -19.88 -11.63 -14.76
N ALA A 222 -20.75 -11.13 -13.88
CA ALA A 222 -21.16 -9.73 -13.90
C ALA A 222 -20.05 -8.76 -13.46
N LEU A 223 -18.98 -9.25 -12.83
CA LEU A 223 -17.80 -8.46 -12.43
C LEU A 223 -16.74 -8.37 -13.55
N ARG A 224 -16.86 -9.18 -14.60
CA ARG A 224 -15.95 -9.19 -15.76
C ARG A 224 -16.34 -8.14 -16.79
#